data_686d05eae77c87016558355db294ae3c
#
_entry.id   686d05eae77c87016558355db294ae3c
#
_cell.length_a   1.000
_cell.length_b   1.000
_cell.length_c   1.000
_cell.angle_alpha   90.00
_cell.angle_beta   90.00
_cell.angle_gamma   90.00
#
_symmetry.space_group_name_H-M   'P 1'
#
loop_
_entity.id
_entity.type
_entity.pdbx_description
1 polymer ?
#
loop_
_entity_poly.entity_id
_entity_poly.type
_entity_poly.pdbx_seq_one_letter_code
_entity_poly.pdbx_strand_id
1 'polypeptide(L)'
;MNRLSAHIGYLYTDLPLAERPAAAARDGFTAIEHPEPWALPAKEMRALLADLGLTFSQVTSGMGDAGKGEKGLAALTGRETEFRAGFDRALDYAVAIGCPFVHPMAGVPKGGVLDAAETYRLNLSWALSRVEGSGVRVLVEAITIPGYHMGSLALAAQLHDQFHGRFDLLFDTYHATVLAEDPARWAAQNARRIGHVHIADHPGRHEPGTGALAFDRILTALRDHGYVGAIGFEYVPSVATSASAAFLPGWKRLLSEKVSS
;
A
#
# COMPACT_ATOMS: atom_id res chain seq x y z
N MET A 1 11.23 11.52 10.38
CA MET A 1 10.41 10.49 11.09
C MET A 1 9.39 9.96 10.11
N ASN A 2 9.24 8.64 10.02
CA ASN A 2 8.24 8.02 9.16
C ASN A 2 6.82 8.43 9.59
N ARG A 3 5.92 8.65 8.63
CA ARG A 3 4.50 8.87 8.91
C ARG A 3 3.83 7.53 9.20
N LEU A 4 2.94 7.51 10.19
CA LEU A 4 2.10 6.36 10.49
C LEU A 4 0.75 6.55 9.80
N SER A 5 0.45 5.68 8.83
CA SER A 5 -0.71 5.79 7.95
C SER A 5 -1.79 4.78 8.34
N ALA A 6 -3.00 5.26 8.57
CA ALA A 6 -4.15 4.37 8.75
C ALA A 6 -4.73 3.97 7.39
N HIS A 7 -4.84 2.68 7.12
CA HIS A 7 -5.57 2.19 5.95
C HIS A 7 -7.09 2.24 6.23
N ILE A 8 -7.71 3.41 5.99
CA ILE A 8 -9.12 3.66 6.33
C ILE A 8 -10.14 2.91 5.47
N GLY A 9 -9.68 2.05 4.56
CA GLY A 9 -10.48 1.02 3.89
C GLY A 9 -10.66 -0.24 4.76
N TYR A 10 -9.80 -0.46 5.76
CA TYR A 10 -9.86 -1.53 6.75
C TYR A 10 -10.21 -1.01 8.13
N LEU A 11 -9.69 0.17 8.50
CA LEU A 11 -9.88 0.80 9.80
C LEU A 11 -11.06 1.77 9.76
N TYR A 12 -11.79 1.90 10.87
CA TYR A 12 -12.93 2.82 11.01
C TYR A 12 -14.08 2.56 10.01
N THR A 13 -14.25 1.31 9.56
CA THR A 13 -15.24 0.98 8.52
C THR A 13 -16.69 1.08 9.02
N ASP A 14 -16.89 1.18 10.31
CA ASP A 14 -18.16 1.50 10.98
C ASP A 14 -18.57 2.97 10.81
N LEU A 15 -17.65 3.84 10.35
CA LEU A 15 -17.90 5.25 10.09
C LEU A 15 -18.07 5.54 8.59
N PRO A 16 -18.85 6.57 8.20
CA PRO A 16 -18.83 7.12 6.85
C PRO A 16 -17.40 7.53 6.45
N LEU A 17 -17.05 7.41 5.16
CA LEU A 17 -15.69 7.70 4.67
C LEU A 17 -15.19 9.10 5.08
N ALA A 18 -16.06 10.12 5.04
CA ALA A 18 -15.71 11.48 5.40
C ALA A 18 -15.33 11.69 6.89
N GLU A 19 -15.73 10.75 7.77
CA GLU A 19 -15.45 10.83 9.21
C GLU A 19 -14.20 10.06 9.61
N ARG A 20 -13.77 9.07 8.80
CA ARG A 20 -12.62 8.20 9.08
C ARG A 20 -11.30 8.95 9.24
N PRO A 21 -10.99 10.00 8.43
CA PRO A 21 -9.76 10.78 8.62
C PRO A 21 -9.67 11.42 10.00
N ALA A 22 -10.78 11.98 10.50
CA ALA A 22 -10.82 12.59 11.83
C ALA A 22 -10.66 11.55 12.95
N ALA A 23 -11.21 10.35 12.79
CA ALA A 23 -11.02 9.26 13.73
C ALA A 23 -9.55 8.81 13.76
N ALA A 24 -8.92 8.63 12.60
CA ALA A 24 -7.51 8.27 12.50
C ALA A 24 -6.59 9.34 13.15
N ALA A 25 -6.86 10.62 12.90
CA ALA A 25 -6.10 11.71 13.52
C ALA A 25 -6.23 11.71 15.05
N ARG A 26 -7.43 11.50 15.59
CA ARG A 26 -7.67 11.41 17.06
C ARG A 26 -6.89 10.28 17.70
N ASP A 27 -6.77 9.13 17.03
CA ASP A 27 -6.01 7.98 17.53
C ASP A 27 -4.49 8.17 17.35
N GLY A 28 -4.09 9.23 16.64
CA GLY A 28 -2.70 9.64 16.53
C GLY A 28 -1.99 9.22 15.26
N PHE A 29 -2.70 8.77 14.23
CA PHE A 29 -2.11 8.62 12.90
C PHE A 29 -1.74 9.98 12.32
N THR A 30 -0.72 10.00 11.47
CA THR A 30 -0.22 11.21 10.80
C THR A 30 -0.40 11.18 9.29
N ALA A 31 -0.90 10.05 8.80
CA ALA A 31 -1.29 9.85 7.42
C ALA A 31 -2.48 8.90 7.35
N ILE A 32 -3.13 8.88 6.19
CA ILE A 32 -4.18 7.90 5.86
C ILE A 32 -3.96 7.37 4.46
N GLU A 33 -4.63 6.27 4.15
CA GLU A 33 -4.71 5.69 2.81
C GLU A 33 -6.03 4.95 2.61
N HIS A 34 -6.44 4.84 1.37
CA HIS A 34 -7.66 4.13 0.99
C HIS A 34 -7.55 3.67 -0.46
N PRO A 35 -7.98 2.44 -0.80
CA PRO A 35 -7.82 1.92 -2.16
C PRO A 35 -8.60 2.74 -3.19
N GLU A 36 -9.84 3.10 -2.91
CA GLU A 36 -10.73 3.80 -3.83
C GLU A 36 -11.52 4.91 -3.10
N PRO A 37 -10.89 6.06 -2.82
CA PRO A 37 -11.49 7.12 -2.01
C PRO A 37 -12.51 8.00 -2.75
N TRP A 38 -12.88 7.67 -3.98
CA TRP A 38 -13.68 8.51 -4.89
C TRP A 38 -15.10 8.83 -4.42
N ALA A 39 -15.63 8.11 -3.42
CA ALA A 39 -16.90 8.46 -2.78
C ALA A 39 -16.84 9.83 -2.06
N LEU A 40 -15.63 10.31 -1.74
CA LEU A 40 -15.37 11.65 -1.25
C LEU A 40 -14.66 12.45 -2.34
N PRO A 41 -15.22 13.60 -2.81
CA PRO A 41 -14.55 14.43 -3.81
C PRO A 41 -13.14 14.86 -3.38
N ALA A 42 -12.19 14.88 -4.32
CA ALA A 42 -10.79 15.19 -4.03
C ALA A 42 -10.61 16.55 -3.31
N LYS A 43 -11.42 17.56 -3.66
CA LYS A 43 -11.41 18.87 -3.00
C LYS A 43 -11.76 18.76 -1.51
N GLU A 44 -12.74 17.94 -1.17
CA GLU A 44 -13.17 17.72 0.22
C GLU A 44 -12.12 16.91 0.99
N MET A 45 -11.59 15.83 0.40
CA MET A 45 -10.50 15.08 1.00
C MET A 45 -9.29 15.97 1.28
N ARG A 46 -8.89 16.81 0.31
CA ARG A 46 -7.77 17.74 0.48
C ARG A 46 -7.99 18.73 1.62
N ALA A 47 -9.21 19.25 1.77
CA ALA A 47 -9.55 20.13 2.89
C ALA A 47 -9.44 19.40 4.23
N LEU A 48 -10.02 18.19 4.35
CA LEU A 48 -9.90 17.36 5.55
C LEU A 48 -8.44 17.06 5.92
N LEU A 49 -7.62 16.72 4.95
CA LEU A 49 -6.19 16.46 5.20
C LEU A 49 -5.50 17.71 5.77
N ALA A 50 -5.76 18.88 5.19
CA ALA A 50 -5.18 20.14 5.66
C ALA A 50 -5.66 20.50 7.07
N ASP A 51 -6.95 20.41 7.33
CA ASP A 51 -7.57 20.75 8.62
C ASP A 51 -7.10 19.83 9.76
N LEU A 52 -6.85 18.55 9.45
CA LEU A 52 -6.42 17.54 10.42
C LEU A 52 -4.90 17.36 10.50
N GLY A 53 -4.12 18.05 9.67
CA GLY A 53 -2.66 17.88 9.61
C GLY A 53 -2.23 16.50 9.11
N LEU A 54 -3.06 15.83 8.32
CA LEU A 54 -2.79 14.54 7.75
C LEU A 54 -2.21 14.64 6.34
N THR A 55 -1.56 13.56 5.89
CA THR A 55 -1.21 13.34 4.48
C THR A 55 -1.90 12.07 3.97
N PHE A 56 -1.98 11.92 2.67
CA PHE A 56 -2.45 10.69 2.04
C PHE A 56 -1.25 9.89 1.53
N SER A 57 -1.16 8.60 1.87
CA SER A 57 0.04 7.78 1.58
C SER A 57 -0.03 7.11 0.22
N GLN A 58 -1.14 6.50 -0.13
CA GLN A 58 -1.33 5.83 -1.41
C GLN A 58 -2.82 5.67 -1.76
N VAL A 59 -3.12 5.60 -3.06
CA VAL A 59 -4.40 5.16 -3.60
C VAL A 59 -4.18 3.93 -4.47
N THR A 60 -5.18 3.08 -4.58
CA THR A 60 -5.15 1.91 -5.46
C THR A 60 -5.88 2.23 -6.76
N SER A 61 -5.55 1.55 -7.84
CA SER A 61 -6.25 1.70 -9.12
C SER A 61 -6.60 0.37 -9.73
N GLY A 62 -7.66 0.37 -10.57
CA GLY A 62 -8.03 -0.78 -11.36
C GLY A 62 -8.39 -2.00 -10.52
N MET A 63 -9.16 -1.83 -9.47
CA MET A 63 -9.59 -2.94 -8.61
C MET A 63 -10.57 -3.88 -9.31
N GLY A 64 -11.26 -3.41 -10.36
CA GLY A 64 -12.29 -4.18 -11.05
C GLY A 64 -13.63 -4.16 -10.30
N ASP A 65 -14.49 -5.13 -10.61
CA ASP A 65 -15.81 -5.28 -10.02
C ASP A 65 -15.71 -6.08 -8.71
N ALA A 66 -15.76 -5.38 -7.57
CA ALA A 66 -15.75 -6.01 -6.25
C ALA A 66 -16.91 -6.98 -6.05
N GLY A 67 -18.08 -6.75 -6.67
CA GLY A 67 -19.26 -7.64 -6.62
C GLY A 67 -18.99 -8.99 -7.31
N LYS A 68 -18.06 -9.04 -8.24
CA LYS A 68 -17.56 -10.27 -8.88
C LYS A 68 -16.32 -10.86 -8.23
N GLY A 69 -15.87 -10.27 -7.13
CA GLY A 69 -14.68 -10.70 -6.42
C GLY A 69 -13.37 -10.36 -7.14
N GLU A 70 -13.40 -9.42 -8.09
CA GLU A 70 -12.18 -8.99 -8.79
C GLU A 70 -11.22 -8.28 -7.82
N LYS A 71 -9.94 -8.48 -8.04
CA LYS A 71 -8.84 -7.97 -7.20
C LYS A 71 -7.74 -7.33 -8.06
N GLY A 72 -8.14 -6.63 -9.11
CA GLY A 72 -7.22 -5.95 -10.00
C GLY A 72 -7.44 -6.28 -11.46
N LEU A 73 -6.95 -5.41 -12.34
CA LEU A 73 -7.15 -5.49 -13.80
C LEU A 73 -5.83 -5.46 -14.59
N ALA A 74 -4.71 -5.11 -13.94
CA ALA A 74 -3.49 -4.82 -14.69
C ALA A 74 -2.92 -6.00 -15.47
N ALA A 75 -3.19 -7.25 -15.05
CA ALA A 75 -2.77 -8.47 -15.74
C ALA A 75 -3.91 -9.17 -16.52
N LEU A 76 -5.08 -8.54 -16.64
CA LEU A 76 -6.23 -9.16 -17.30
C LEU A 76 -6.27 -8.77 -18.77
N THR A 77 -5.89 -9.72 -19.63
CA THR A 77 -5.94 -9.56 -21.09
C THR A 77 -7.35 -9.24 -21.56
N GLY A 78 -7.48 -8.22 -22.43
CA GLY A 78 -8.76 -7.72 -22.94
C GLY A 78 -9.45 -6.71 -22.03
N ARG A 79 -8.85 -6.35 -20.88
CA ARG A 79 -9.37 -5.35 -19.94
C ARG A 79 -8.48 -4.08 -19.86
N GLU A 80 -7.58 -3.89 -20.83
CA GLU A 80 -6.58 -2.81 -20.82
C GLU A 80 -7.23 -1.43 -20.82
N THR A 81 -8.31 -1.24 -21.58
CA THR A 81 -9.04 0.04 -21.62
C THR A 81 -9.66 0.39 -20.28
N GLU A 82 -10.22 -0.59 -19.60
CA GLU A 82 -10.82 -0.40 -18.27
C GLU A 82 -9.73 -0.13 -17.21
N PHE A 83 -8.63 -0.88 -17.27
CA PHE A 83 -7.47 -0.65 -16.42
C PHE A 83 -6.97 0.80 -16.56
N ARG A 84 -6.78 1.27 -17.80
CA ARG A 84 -6.29 2.63 -18.08
C ARG A 84 -7.23 3.70 -17.56
N ALA A 85 -8.53 3.56 -17.80
CA ALA A 85 -9.52 4.50 -17.28
C ALA A 85 -9.53 4.56 -15.73
N GLY A 86 -9.39 3.41 -15.07
CA GLY A 86 -9.27 3.32 -13.61
C GLY A 86 -7.98 3.95 -13.09
N PHE A 87 -6.87 3.74 -13.81
CA PHE A 87 -5.57 4.33 -13.45
C PHE A 87 -5.57 5.86 -13.61
N ASP A 88 -6.09 6.38 -14.72
CA ASP A 88 -6.20 7.83 -14.94
C ASP A 88 -7.02 8.49 -13.84
N ARG A 89 -8.17 7.92 -13.47
CA ARG A 89 -8.99 8.42 -12.34
C ARG A 89 -8.21 8.44 -11.03
N ALA A 90 -7.45 7.37 -10.74
CA ALA A 90 -6.65 7.29 -9.52
C ALA A 90 -5.52 8.32 -9.53
N LEU A 91 -4.85 8.50 -10.67
CA LEU A 91 -3.78 9.49 -10.84
C LEU A 91 -4.31 10.92 -10.66
N ASP A 92 -5.42 11.27 -11.29
CA ASP A 92 -6.05 12.59 -11.17
C ASP A 92 -6.41 12.88 -9.71
N TYR A 93 -6.97 11.90 -9.02
CA TYR A 93 -7.29 12.03 -7.59
C TYR A 93 -6.03 12.18 -6.74
N ALA A 94 -5.00 11.35 -6.96
CA ALA A 94 -3.74 11.41 -6.23
C ALA A 94 -3.07 12.78 -6.37
N VAL A 95 -2.98 13.29 -7.60
CA VAL A 95 -2.44 14.64 -7.87
C VAL A 95 -3.24 15.71 -7.14
N ALA A 96 -4.57 15.65 -7.19
CA ALA A 96 -5.45 16.65 -6.57
C ALA A 96 -5.31 16.73 -5.05
N ILE A 97 -5.03 15.59 -4.37
CA ILE A 97 -4.87 15.54 -2.91
C ILE A 97 -3.41 15.56 -2.44
N GLY A 98 -2.43 15.57 -3.35
CA GLY A 98 -1.01 15.50 -3.02
C GLY A 98 -0.56 14.11 -2.51
N CYS A 99 -1.19 13.05 -2.98
CA CYS A 99 -0.81 11.67 -2.67
C CYS A 99 0.39 11.24 -3.53
N PRO A 100 1.47 10.68 -2.95
CA PRO A 100 2.68 10.37 -3.69
C PRO A 100 2.61 9.09 -4.52
N PHE A 101 1.62 8.21 -4.26
CA PHE A 101 1.62 6.88 -4.86
C PHE A 101 0.27 6.44 -5.42
N VAL A 102 0.32 5.75 -6.57
CA VAL A 102 -0.78 4.94 -7.12
C VAL A 102 -0.32 3.49 -7.21
N HIS A 103 -1.12 2.56 -6.68
CA HIS A 103 -0.89 1.12 -6.74
C HIS A 103 -1.83 0.46 -7.75
N PRO A 104 -1.39 0.11 -8.98
CA PRO A 104 -2.18 -0.63 -9.93
C PRO A 104 -2.24 -2.12 -9.55
N MET A 105 -3.40 -2.60 -9.13
CA MET A 105 -3.57 -3.99 -8.73
C MET A 105 -3.51 -4.94 -9.94
N ALA A 106 -2.71 -6.00 -9.81
CA ALA A 106 -2.45 -6.94 -10.90
C ALA A 106 -3.68 -7.78 -11.26
N GLY A 107 -4.40 -8.30 -10.28
CA GLY A 107 -5.56 -9.14 -10.49
C GLY A 107 -5.27 -10.64 -10.62
N VAL A 108 -6.35 -11.41 -10.79
CA VAL A 108 -6.33 -12.87 -10.96
C VAL A 108 -6.69 -13.20 -12.41
N PRO A 109 -5.69 -13.45 -13.29
CA PRO A 109 -5.95 -13.78 -14.69
C PRO A 109 -6.71 -15.09 -14.84
N LYS A 110 -7.64 -15.16 -15.78
CA LYS A 110 -8.38 -16.39 -16.16
C LYS A 110 -7.82 -17.08 -17.41
N GLY A 111 -6.75 -16.53 -18.01
CA GLY A 111 -6.14 -16.99 -19.25
C GLY A 111 -4.73 -17.57 -19.06
N GLY A 112 -3.99 -17.67 -20.17
CA GLY A 112 -2.62 -18.15 -20.16
C GLY A 112 -1.68 -17.26 -19.35
N VAL A 113 -0.73 -17.87 -18.64
CA VAL A 113 0.24 -17.15 -17.78
C VAL A 113 1.09 -16.17 -18.60
N LEU A 114 1.49 -16.55 -19.81
CA LEU A 114 2.31 -15.71 -20.68
C LEU A 114 1.58 -14.46 -21.15
N ASP A 115 0.29 -14.60 -21.51
CA ASP A 115 -0.54 -13.48 -21.93
C ASP A 115 -0.75 -12.49 -20.77
N ALA A 116 -0.95 -13.00 -19.56
CA ALA A 116 -1.10 -12.19 -18.36
C ALA A 116 0.19 -11.43 -18.02
N ALA A 117 1.35 -12.07 -18.15
CA ALA A 117 2.65 -11.45 -17.90
C ALA A 117 2.95 -10.32 -18.89
N GLU A 118 2.67 -10.51 -20.17
CA GLU A 118 2.84 -9.49 -21.19
C GLU A 118 1.84 -8.34 -21.00
N THR A 119 0.56 -8.66 -20.75
CA THR A 119 -0.47 -7.65 -20.46
C THR A 119 -0.08 -6.79 -19.25
N TYR A 120 0.38 -7.41 -18.15
CA TYR A 120 0.83 -6.70 -16.98
C TYR A 120 2.02 -5.79 -17.28
N ARG A 121 3.02 -6.29 -18.00
CA ARG A 121 4.21 -5.53 -18.38
C ARG A 121 3.85 -4.31 -19.24
N LEU A 122 2.95 -4.46 -20.22
CA LEU A 122 2.49 -3.37 -21.08
C LEU A 122 1.68 -2.33 -20.31
N ASN A 123 0.76 -2.78 -19.45
CA ASN A 123 -0.04 -1.90 -18.62
C ASN A 123 0.82 -1.14 -17.59
N LEU A 124 1.82 -1.80 -16.98
CA LEU A 124 2.77 -1.15 -16.09
C LEU A 124 3.62 -0.11 -16.85
N SER A 125 4.12 -0.45 -18.05
CA SER A 125 4.86 0.51 -18.89
C SER A 125 4.02 1.73 -19.21
N TRP A 126 2.76 1.53 -19.55
CA TRP A 126 1.82 2.61 -19.81
C TRP A 126 1.58 3.47 -18.56
N ALA A 127 1.30 2.84 -17.42
CA ALA A 127 1.10 3.53 -16.14
C ALA A 127 2.31 4.39 -15.75
N LEU A 128 3.53 3.85 -15.95
CA LEU A 128 4.78 4.60 -15.72
C LEU A 128 4.92 5.81 -16.63
N SER A 129 4.47 5.74 -17.89
CA SER A 129 4.47 6.92 -18.77
C SER A 129 3.44 7.96 -18.34
N ARG A 130 2.30 7.53 -17.76
CA ARG A 130 1.24 8.45 -17.31
C ARG A 130 1.63 9.27 -16.09
N VAL A 131 2.44 8.71 -15.20
CA VAL A 131 2.88 9.43 -13.99
C VAL A 131 4.05 10.39 -14.22
N GLU A 132 4.67 10.38 -15.40
CA GLU A 132 5.80 11.27 -15.71
C GLU A 132 5.41 12.75 -15.55
N GLY A 133 6.19 13.49 -14.76
CA GLY A 133 5.95 14.90 -14.48
C GLY A 133 4.81 15.20 -13.49
N SER A 134 4.08 14.21 -13.02
CA SER A 134 2.95 14.42 -12.08
C SER A 134 3.37 14.57 -10.60
N GLY A 135 4.59 14.14 -10.26
CA GLY A 135 5.05 14.01 -8.87
C GLY A 135 4.53 12.73 -8.17
N VAL A 136 3.74 11.91 -8.86
CA VAL A 136 3.23 10.63 -8.37
C VAL A 136 4.13 9.49 -8.87
N ARG A 137 4.30 8.45 -8.08
CA ARG A 137 5.03 7.23 -8.45
C ARG A 137 4.09 6.02 -8.39
N VAL A 138 4.45 4.97 -9.11
CA VAL A 138 3.72 3.69 -9.12
C VAL A 138 4.27 2.79 -8.03
N LEU A 139 3.38 2.07 -7.32
CA LEU A 139 3.74 0.98 -6.42
C LEU A 139 3.43 -0.38 -7.07
N VAL A 140 4.24 -1.38 -6.76
CA VAL A 140 3.97 -2.79 -7.10
C VAL A 140 4.07 -3.61 -5.83
N GLU A 141 3.03 -4.42 -5.57
CA GLU A 141 2.90 -5.25 -4.38
C GLU A 141 2.79 -6.74 -4.73
N ALA A 142 3.45 -7.58 -3.95
CA ALA A 142 3.25 -9.02 -3.97
C ALA A 142 2.12 -9.39 -2.99
N ILE A 143 1.03 -9.98 -3.51
CA ILE A 143 -0.19 -10.27 -2.74
C ILE A 143 -0.50 -11.77 -2.75
N THR A 144 -0.88 -12.33 -1.60
CA THR A 144 -1.12 -13.77 -1.37
C THR A 144 -2.54 -14.25 -1.72
N ILE A 145 -3.20 -13.57 -2.65
CA ILE A 145 -4.49 -14.05 -3.19
C ILE A 145 -4.22 -15.24 -4.12
N PRO A 146 -4.92 -16.37 -3.98
CA PRO A 146 -4.75 -17.51 -4.87
C PRO A 146 -4.88 -17.14 -6.35
N GLY A 147 -3.86 -17.46 -7.15
CA GLY A 147 -3.81 -17.14 -8.57
C GLY A 147 -3.53 -15.66 -8.92
N TYR A 148 -3.24 -14.83 -7.93
CA TYR A 148 -2.87 -13.42 -8.16
C TYR A 148 -1.61 -13.32 -9.00
N HIS A 149 -1.62 -12.49 -10.04
CA HIS A 149 -0.49 -12.41 -10.99
C HIS A 149 0.81 -12.01 -10.31
N MET A 150 0.79 -10.99 -9.46
CA MET A 150 1.96 -10.53 -8.69
C MET A 150 1.98 -11.23 -7.31
N GLY A 151 2.08 -12.56 -7.29
CA GLY A 151 2.05 -13.40 -6.09
C GLY A 151 3.43 -13.77 -5.54
N SER A 152 4.49 -13.00 -5.85
CA SER A 152 5.87 -13.31 -5.42
C SER A 152 6.67 -12.05 -5.19
N LEU A 153 7.32 -11.94 -4.03
CA LEU A 153 8.26 -10.86 -3.71
C LEU A 153 9.48 -10.88 -4.62
N ALA A 154 9.98 -12.07 -4.97
CA ALA A 154 11.10 -12.21 -5.89
C ALA A 154 10.73 -11.72 -7.30
N LEU A 155 9.51 -12.03 -7.79
CA LEU A 155 9.02 -11.53 -9.06
C LEU A 155 8.89 -10.00 -9.06
N ALA A 156 8.36 -9.40 -7.98
CA ALA A 156 8.25 -7.96 -7.86
C ALA A 156 9.63 -7.26 -7.87
N ALA A 157 10.60 -7.82 -7.15
CA ALA A 157 11.98 -7.31 -7.14
C ALA A 157 12.66 -7.45 -8.51
N GLN A 158 12.49 -8.59 -9.18
CA GLN A 158 13.01 -8.81 -10.54
C GLN A 158 12.41 -7.81 -11.55
N LEU A 159 11.10 -7.58 -11.47
CA LEU A 159 10.41 -6.63 -12.32
C LEU A 159 10.90 -5.18 -12.06
N HIS A 160 11.11 -4.83 -10.80
CA HIS A 160 11.71 -3.54 -10.43
C HIS A 160 13.07 -3.33 -11.11
N ASP A 161 13.93 -4.36 -11.13
CA ASP A 161 15.24 -4.28 -11.79
C ASP A 161 15.09 -4.17 -13.32
N GLN A 162 14.17 -4.92 -13.93
CA GLN A 162 13.86 -4.85 -15.36
C GLN A 162 13.35 -3.46 -15.79
N PHE A 163 12.61 -2.78 -14.92
CA PHE A 163 12.13 -1.42 -15.15
C PHE A 163 13.09 -0.34 -14.60
N HIS A 164 14.32 -0.71 -14.25
CA HIS A 164 15.38 0.21 -13.81
C HIS A 164 14.96 1.14 -12.66
N GLY A 165 14.14 0.64 -11.71
CA GLY A 165 13.69 1.41 -10.57
C GLY A 165 12.67 2.52 -10.88
N ARG A 166 11.98 2.46 -12.02
CA ARG A 166 10.97 3.46 -12.40
C ARG A 166 9.70 3.42 -11.56
N PHE A 167 9.47 2.35 -10.80
CA PHE A 167 8.42 2.24 -9.78
C PHE A 167 9.03 1.85 -8.42
N ASP A 168 8.26 1.92 -7.36
CA ASP A 168 8.68 1.49 -6.03
C ASP A 168 7.94 0.22 -5.61
N LEU A 169 8.52 -0.54 -4.70
CA LEU A 169 7.87 -1.70 -4.12
C LEU A 169 6.96 -1.27 -2.96
N LEU A 170 5.77 -1.84 -2.88
CA LEU A 170 4.97 -1.87 -1.67
C LEU A 170 5.28 -3.19 -0.95
N PHE A 171 5.78 -3.07 0.26
CA PHE A 171 6.17 -4.20 1.10
C PHE A 171 5.15 -4.43 2.20
N ASP A 172 4.42 -5.53 2.14
CA ASP A 172 3.46 -5.95 3.18
C ASP A 172 4.05 -7.09 4.01
N THR A 173 4.11 -6.89 5.34
CA THR A 173 4.69 -7.85 6.29
C THR A 173 3.89 -9.13 6.40
N TYR A 174 2.56 -9.06 6.30
CA TYR A 174 1.69 -10.22 6.31
C TYR A 174 1.86 -11.06 5.04
N HIS A 175 1.82 -10.42 3.87
CA HIS A 175 2.01 -11.11 2.59
C HIS A 175 3.40 -11.74 2.50
N ALA A 176 4.46 -11.05 2.94
CA ALA A 176 5.80 -11.60 2.99
C ALA A 176 5.87 -12.88 3.83
N THR A 177 5.24 -12.87 5.00
CA THR A 177 5.22 -14.03 5.91
C THR A 177 4.44 -15.21 5.32
N VAL A 178 3.28 -14.97 4.73
CA VAL A 178 2.47 -16.02 4.07
C VAL A 178 3.19 -16.61 2.87
N LEU A 179 4.04 -15.82 2.18
CA LEU A 179 4.92 -16.27 1.10
C LEU A 179 6.19 -16.99 1.60
N ALA A 180 6.27 -17.28 2.90
CA ALA A 180 7.40 -17.94 3.55
C ALA A 180 8.73 -17.18 3.47
N GLU A 181 8.70 -15.85 3.33
CA GLU A 181 9.85 -14.97 3.45
C GLU A 181 10.05 -14.51 4.90
N ASP A 182 11.29 -14.26 5.31
CA ASP A 182 11.59 -13.53 6.55
C ASP A 182 11.42 -12.03 6.28
N PRO A 183 10.38 -11.35 6.86
CA PRO A 183 10.11 -9.95 6.55
C PRO A 183 11.27 -9.01 6.90
N ALA A 184 12.00 -9.26 7.99
CA ALA A 184 13.12 -8.43 8.39
C ALA A 184 14.30 -8.56 7.43
N ARG A 185 14.61 -9.79 7.01
CA ARG A 185 15.67 -10.06 6.04
C ARG A 185 15.32 -9.44 4.68
N TRP A 186 14.08 -9.62 4.21
CA TRP A 186 13.65 -9.07 2.94
C TRP A 186 13.68 -7.54 2.95
N ALA A 187 13.20 -6.92 4.04
CA ALA A 187 13.26 -5.47 4.24
C ALA A 187 14.69 -4.94 4.18
N ALA A 188 15.64 -5.59 4.88
CA ALA A 188 17.06 -5.21 4.84
C ALA A 188 17.64 -5.21 3.42
N GLN A 189 17.29 -6.23 2.62
CA GLN A 189 17.79 -6.37 1.24
C GLN A 189 17.18 -5.38 0.26
N ASN A 190 15.96 -4.90 0.51
CA ASN A 190 15.17 -4.14 -0.45
C ASN A 190 14.75 -2.74 0.04
N ALA A 191 15.15 -2.28 1.22
CA ALA A 191 14.70 -1.03 1.82
C ALA A 191 14.74 0.19 0.88
N ARG A 192 15.76 0.27 0.02
CA ARG A 192 15.92 1.36 -0.96
C ARG A 192 15.00 1.28 -2.19
N ARG A 193 14.35 0.12 -2.38
CA ARG A 193 13.37 -0.12 -3.45
C ARG A 193 11.94 0.10 -2.97
N ILE A 194 11.75 0.13 -1.63
CA ILE A 194 10.45 0.25 -0.99
C ILE A 194 10.01 1.71 -0.96
N GLY A 195 8.87 2.03 -1.55
CA GLY A 195 8.21 3.32 -1.45
C GLY A 195 7.19 3.38 -0.31
N HIS A 196 6.54 2.26 -0.04
CA HIS A 196 5.52 2.14 1.00
C HIS A 196 5.58 0.79 1.70
N VAL A 197 5.21 0.78 2.99
CA VAL A 197 5.17 -0.44 3.81
C VAL A 197 3.76 -0.62 4.34
N HIS A 198 3.23 -1.85 4.24
CA HIS A 198 2.03 -2.27 4.94
C HIS A 198 2.37 -3.19 6.12
N ILE A 199 1.69 -2.94 7.23
CA ILE A 199 1.84 -3.68 8.48
C ILE A 199 0.52 -4.36 8.83
N ALA A 200 0.57 -5.66 8.99
CA ALA A 200 -0.39 -6.47 9.71
C ALA A 200 0.33 -7.64 10.35
N ASP A 201 -0.17 -8.16 11.48
CA ASP A 201 0.44 -9.28 12.18
C ASP A 201 0.02 -10.62 11.57
N HIS A 202 0.81 -11.65 11.82
CA HIS A 202 0.53 -13.01 11.36
C HIS A 202 0.70 -13.99 12.53
N PRO A 203 -0.24 -14.96 12.69
CA PRO A 203 -1.45 -15.19 11.89
C PRO A 203 -2.58 -14.20 12.18
N GLY A 204 -3.61 -14.18 11.31
CA GLY A 204 -4.87 -13.46 11.52
C GLY A 204 -5.01 -12.14 10.77
N ARG A 205 -3.92 -11.50 10.34
CA ARG A 205 -3.91 -10.18 9.68
C ARG A 205 -4.53 -9.09 10.55
N HIS A 206 -4.27 -9.16 11.87
CA HIS A 206 -4.74 -8.20 12.87
C HIS A 206 -3.68 -7.13 13.18
N GLU A 207 -3.95 -6.29 14.18
CA GLU A 207 -3.05 -5.25 14.66
C GLU A 207 -1.73 -5.81 15.18
N PRO A 208 -0.62 -5.03 15.11
CA PRO A 208 0.69 -5.43 15.65
C PRO A 208 0.63 -5.88 17.11
N GLY A 209 1.26 -7.02 17.41
CA GLY A 209 1.33 -7.61 18.75
C GLY A 209 0.24 -8.63 19.05
N THR A 210 -0.62 -8.96 18.08
CA THR A 210 -1.62 -10.02 18.22
C THR A 210 -1.15 -11.37 17.66
N GLY A 211 -0.10 -11.35 16.85
CA GLY A 211 0.49 -12.52 16.22
C GLY A 211 1.93 -12.78 16.67
N ALA A 212 2.77 -13.22 15.73
CA ALA A 212 4.13 -13.68 16.01
C ALA A 212 5.23 -12.88 15.29
N LEU A 213 4.89 -11.79 14.57
CA LEU A 213 5.89 -11.03 13.84
C LEU A 213 6.77 -10.19 14.76
N ALA A 214 8.08 -10.28 14.59
CA ALA A 214 9.07 -9.49 15.32
C ALA A 214 9.21 -8.09 14.68
N PHE A 215 8.23 -7.22 14.91
CA PHE A 215 8.18 -5.89 14.29
C PHE A 215 9.37 -5.00 14.63
N ASP A 216 9.96 -5.13 15.82
CA ASP A 216 11.19 -4.45 16.21
C ASP A 216 12.34 -4.77 15.24
N ARG A 217 12.51 -6.04 14.86
CA ARG A 217 13.50 -6.47 13.86
C ARG A 217 13.19 -5.91 12.47
N ILE A 218 11.91 -5.92 12.07
CA ILE A 218 11.49 -5.42 10.76
C ILE A 218 11.73 -3.91 10.66
N LEU A 219 11.30 -3.15 11.68
CA LEU A 219 11.48 -1.69 11.72
C LEU A 219 12.95 -1.30 11.79
N THR A 220 13.75 -2.04 12.55
CA THR A 220 15.21 -1.86 12.60
C THR A 220 15.82 -2.09 11.23
N ALA A 221 15.45 -3.18 10.54
CA ALA A 221 15.94 -3.48 9.19
C ALA A 221 15.58 -2.36 8.18
N LEU A 222 14.36 -1.87 8.19
CA LEU A 222 13.92 -0.77 7.33
C LEU A 222 14.72 0.51 7.61
N ARG A 223 14.82 0.90 8.88
CA ARG A 223 15.53 2.10 9.32
C ARG A 223 17.02 2.06 8.98
N ASP A 224 17.70 0.98 9.35
CA ASP A 224 19.16 0.86 9.21
C ASP A 224 19.60 0.80 7.74
N HIS A 225 18.68 0.44 6.84
CA HIS A 225 18.92 0.43 5.39
C HIS A 225 18.30 1.62 4.66
N GLY A 226 17.84 2.65 5.42
CA GLY A 226 17.50 3.97 4.87
C GLY A 226 16.06 4.13 4.37
N TYR A 227 15.11 3.32 4.80
CA TYR A 227 13.70 3.55 4.50
C TYR A 227 13.18 4.79 5.24
N VAL A 228 12.58 5.73 4.50
CA VAL A 228 12.05 6.99 5.02
C VAL A 228 10.57 7.23 4.68
N GLY A 229 9.94 6.29 3.98
CA GLY A 229 8.54 6.36 3.56
C GLY A 229 7.54 6.24 4.71
N ALA A 230 6.25 6.30 4.40
CA ALA A 230 5.19 6.06 5.36
C ALA A 230 5.06 4.57 5.70
N ILE A 231 4.57 4.29 6.90
CA ILE A 231 4.24 2.95 7.37
C ILE A 231 2.72 2.88 7.48
N GLY A 232 2.11 2.12 6.60
CA GLY A 232 0.67 1.89 6.51
C GLY A 232 0.24 0.72 7.38
N PHE A 233 -0.86 0.86 8.08
CA PHE A 233 -1.45 -0.17 8.91
C PHE A 233 -2.68 -0.71 8.20
N GLU A 234 -2.47 -1.83 7.45
CA GLU A 234 -3.49 -2.51 6.67
C GLU A 234 -3.87 -3.84 7.34
N TYR A 235 -4.64 -3.77 8.40
CA TYR A 235 -5.07 -4.94 9.16
C TYR A 235 -6.58 -4.95 9.41
N VAL A 236 -7.11 -6.13 9.72
CA VAL A 236 -8.50 -6.30 10.19
C VAL A 236 -8.49 -6.16 11.72
N PRO A 237 -9.09 -5.12 12.30
CA PRO A 237 -9.10 -4.95 13.75
C PRO A 237 -9.70 -6.16 14.46
N SER A 238 -9.00 -6.71 15.48
CA SER A 238 -9.53 -7.80 16.30
C SER A 238 -10.51 -7.31 17.39
N VAL A 239 -10.48 -6.00 17.65
CA VAL A 239 -11.33 -5.27 18.58
C VAL A 239 -11.81 -3.97 17.92
N ALA A 240 -12.51 -3.08 18.64
CA ALA A 240 -12.85 -1.76 18.10
C ALA A 240 -11.61 -1.03 17.59
N THR A 241 -11.68 -0.35 16.43
CA THR A 241 -10.53 0.18 15.72
C THR A 241 -9.63 1.08 16.60
N SER A 242 -10.21 2.01 17.38
CA SER A 242 -9.42 2.88 18.26
C SER A 242 -8.69 2.09 19.37
N ALA A 243 -9.28 1.00 19.87
CA ALA A 243 -8.61 0.13 20.83
C ALA A 243 -7.47 -0.67 20.17
N SER A 244 -7.67 -1.12 18.92
CA SER A 244 -6.65 -1.84 18.15
C SER A 244 -5.42 -0.97 17.82
N ALA A 245 -5.56 0.36 17.82
CA ALA A 245 -4.49 1.31 17.57
C ALA A 245 -3.62 1.64 18.82
N ALA A 246 -3.84 0.96 19.95
CA ALA A 246 -3.12 1.21 21.21
C ALA A 246 -1.58 1.03 21.10
N PHE A 247 -1.07 0.35 20.09
CA PHE A 247 0.37 0.19 19.83
C PHE A 247 1.06 1.49 19.34
N LEU A 248 0.34 2.45 18.77
CA LEU A 248 0.90 3.63 18.11
C LEU A 248 1.91 4.44 18.96
N PRO A 249 1.68 4.72 20.25
CA PRO A 249 2.67 5.44 21.05
C PRO A 249 4.02 4.72 21.15
N GLY A 250 4.01 3.38 21.22
CA GLY A 250 5.22 2.57 21.21
C GLY A 250 5.97 2.68 19.87
N TRP A 251 5.25 2.59 18.77
CA TRP A 251 5.82 2.69 17.42
C TRP A 251 6.41 4.07 17.13
N LYS A 252 5.76 5.16 17.60
CA LYS A 252 6.32 6.51 17.49
C LYS A 252 7.67 6.64 18.20
N ARG A 253 7.83 6.01 19.37
CA ARG A 253 9.11 5.97 20.09
C ARG A 253 10.18 5.22 19.30
N LEU A 254 9.88 3.98 18.88
CA LEU A 254 10.80 3.15 18.10
C LEU A 254 11.32 3.85 16.83
N LEU A 255 10.43 4.56 16.12
CA LEU A 255 10.77 5.27 14.89
C LEU A 255 11.48 6.62 15.13
N SER A 256 11.44 7.16 16.36
CA SER A 256 12.12 8.41 16.73
C SER A 256 13.52 8.18 17.27
N GLU A 257 13.84 6.98 17.73
CA GLU A 257 15.16 6.64 18.25
C GLU A 257 16.21 6.74 17.14
N LYS A 258 17.18 7.64 17.31
CA LYS A 258 18.32 7.73 16.39
C LYS A 258 19.16 6.48 16.53
N VAL A 259 19.66 5.97 15.41
CA VAL A 259 20.74 4.98 15.43
C VAL A 259 21.88 5.59 16.25
N SER A 260 22.19 4.98 17.40
CA SER A 260 23.42 5.32 18.11
C SER A 260 24.56 4.87 17.22
N SER A 261 25.22 5.82 16.59
CA SER A 261 26.41 5.64 15.75
C SER A 261 27.58 5.11 16.55
#